data_632e1ce12983793c0cfa12c52f865652
#
_entry.id   632e1ce12983793c0cfa12c52f865652
#
_cell.length_a   1.000
_cell.length_b   1.000
_cell.length_c   1.000
_cell.angle_alpha   90.00
_cell.angle_beta   90.00
_cell.angle_gamma   90.00
#
_symmetry.space_group_name_H-M   'P 1'
#
loop_
_entity.id
_entity.type
_entity.pdbx_description
1 polymer ?
#
loop_
_entity_poly.entity_id
_entity_poly.type
_entity_poly.pdbx_seq_one_letter_code
_entity_poly.pdbx_strand_id
1 'polypeptide(L)'
;TAADGSFTLPGHERERFIFITTPSGYKTFNRHYHKIEEKQSGYDFGLMPYSGRIRKDGSHKYIHIADTEIFNTENHEDWVNNVRDYARNEQAAFIIHTGDICYEKGLKAHIKLMNTENMDCPVFYCIGNHDWVKGKYGEELFESIYGPVYYSFDAGNVHYIVTPMPGGDHAPGYTADDVCRWLKNDLAHIRPGTPVVVFNHDLLTYE
;
A
#
# COMPACT_ATOMS: atom_id res chain seq x y z
N THR A 1 -16.65 -5.06 -12.19
CA THR A 1 -16.01 -6.28 -12.72
C THR A 1 -17.09 -7.23 -13.18
N ALA A 2 -16.99 -7.73 -14.41
CA ALA A 2 -17.91 -8.71 -14.96
C ALA A 2 -17.69 -10.12 -14.39
N ALA A 3 -18.60 -11.06 -14.69
CA ALA A 3 -18.52 -12.43 -14.15
C ALA A 3 -17.27 -13.21 -14.66
N ASP A 4 -16.71 -12.83 -15.79
CA ASP A 4 -15.47 -13.39 -16.35
C ASP A 4 -14.19 -12.72 -15.82
N GLY A 5 -14.34 -11.77 -14.89
CA GLY A 5 -13.23 -11.01 -14.30
C GLY A 5 -12.85 -9.75 -15.11
N SER A 6 -13.44 -9.51 -16.28
CA SER A 6 -13.14 -8.32 -17.08
C SER A 6 -13.64 -7.04 -16.41
N PHE A 7 -12.96 -5.93 -16.64
CA PHE A 7 -13.36 -4.63 -16.13
C PHE A 7 -13.03 -3.52 -17.14
N THR A 8 -13.75 -2.43 -17.03
CA THR A 8 -13.48 -1.19 -17.76
C THR A 8 -13.60 -0.03 -16.78
N LEU A 9 -12.61 0.83 -16.77
CA LEU A 9 -12.58 2.04 -15.94
C LEU A 9 -12.51 3.28 -16.82
N PRO A 10 -13.23 4.35 -16.46
CA PRO A 10 -13.05 5.64 -17.11
C PRO A 10 -11.65 6.15 -16.77
N GLY A 11 -10.91 6.62 -17.75
CA GLY A 11 -9.62 7.28 -17.52
C GLY A 11 -9.78 8.71 -17.00
N HIS A 12 -8.86 9.18 -16.20
CA HIS A 12 -8.75 10.56 -15.76
C HIS A 12 -7.32 11.10 -16.02
N GLU A 13 -7.19 12.37 -16.41
CA GLU A 13 -5.92 12.94 -16.89
C GLU A 13 -4.75 12.86 -15.92
N ARG A 14 -5.01 12.81 -14.61
CA ARG A 14 -3.96 12.76 -13.57
C ARG A 14 -3.79 11.41 -12.92
N GLU A 15 -4.49 10.38 -13.37
CA GLU A 15 -4.33 9.03 -12.85
C GLU A 15 -3.08 8.39 -13.43
N ARG A 16 -2.20 7.94 -12.55
CA ARG A 16 -0.92 7.31 -12.91
C ARG A 16 -0.93 5.80 -12.75
N PHE A 17 -1.88 5.29 -11.98
CA PHE A 17 -1.97 3.88 -11.63
C PHE A 17 -3.39 3.34 -11.81
N ILE A 18 -3.44 2.07 -12.18
CA ILE A 18 -4.60 1.23 -11.98
C ILE A 18 -4.25 0.19 -10.92
N PHE A 19 -5.10 -0.02 -9.95
CA PHE A 19 -4.87 -0.97 -8.87
C PHE A 19 -6.15 -1.71 -8.48
N ILE A 20 -5.96 -2.87 -7.85
CA ILE A 20 -7.06 -3.65 -7.30
C ILE A 20 -7.11 -3.45 -5.78
N THR A 21 -8.29 -3.20 -5.23
CA THR A 21 -8.54 -3.41 -3.81
C THR A 21 -8.43 -4.90 -3.54
N THR A 22 -7.31 -5.31 -2.91
CA THR A 22 -7.04 -6.73 -2.66
C THR A 22 -8.11 -7.27 -1.70
N PRO A 23 -8.94 -8.23 -2.12
CA PRO A 23 -10.04 -8.71 -1.29
C PRO A 23 -9.54 -9.58 -0.14
N SER A 24 -10.29 -9.57 0.96
CA SER A 24 -10.03 -10.45 2.12
C SER A 24 -9.94 -11.90 1.69
N GLY A 25 -8.97 -12.63 2.24
CA GLY A 25 -8.71 -14.03 1.90
C GLY A 25 -7.84 -14.26 0.67
N TYR A 26 -7.32 -13.17 0.08
CA TYR A 26 -6.41 -13.23 -1.06
C TYR A 26 -5.16 -12.38 -0.81
N LYS A 27 -4.12 -12.69 -1.56
CA LYS A 27 -2.96 -11.82 -1.77
C LYS A 27 -2.69 -11.70 -3.27
N THR A 28 -2.13 -10.60 -3.69
CA THR A 28 -1.73 -10.43 -5.09
C THR A 28 -0.52 -11.28 -5.42
N PHE A 29 -0.54 -11.84 -6.61
CA PHE A 29 0.65 -12.38 -7.25
C PHE A 29 1.40 -11.20 -7.89
N ASN A 30 2.63 -10.93 -7.49
CA ASN A 30 3.43 -9.76 -7.83
C ASN A 30 2.91 -8.48 -7.14
N ARG A 31 2.17 -7.64 -7.87
CA ARG A 31 1.76 -6.32 -7.43
C ARG A 31 0.24 -6.16 -7.48
N HIS A 32 -0.31 -5.33 -6.59
CA HIS A 32 -1.71 -4.94 -6.59
C HIS A 32 -2.00 -3.76 -7.54
N TYR A 33 -0.99 -3.28 -8.28
CA TYR A 33 -1.08 -2.12 -9.17
C TYR A 33 -0.30 -2.30 -10.46
N HIS A 34 -0.72 -1.54 -11.48
CA HIS A 34 0.04 -1.28 -12.70
C HIS A 34 0.16 0.22 -12.93
N LYS A 35 1.29 0.67 -13.45
CA LYS A 35 1.42 2.03 -13.94
C LYS A 35 0.66 2.15 -15.26
N ILE A 36 -0.13 3.22 -15.41
CA ILE A 36 -0.85 3.49 -16.66
C ILE A 36 0.15 3.97 -17.69
N GLU A 37 0.17 3.31 -18.85
CA GLU A 37 0.99 3.69 -20.00
C GLU A 37 0.07 4.02 -21.17
N GLU A 38 0.44 5.03 -21.99
CA GLU A 38 -0.41 5.58 -23.07
C GLU A 38 -0.90 4.56 -24.10
N LYS A 39 -0.27 3.41 -24.20
CA LYS A 39 -0.56 2.39 -25.24
C LYS A 39 -0.91 1.01 -24.70
N GLN A 40 -1.02 0.86 -23.38
CA GLN A 40 -1.32 -0.42 -22.79
C GLN A 40 -2.82 -0.62 -22.62
N SER A 41 -3.34 -1.70 -23.18
CA SER A 41 -4.64 -2.26 -22.86
C SER A 41 -4.43 -3.65 -22.26
N GLY A 42 -5.31 -4.06 -21.34
CA GLY A 42 -5.23 -5.36 -20.68
C GLY A 42 -4.30 -5.31 -19.46
N TYR A 43 -4.85 -4.83 -18.35
CA TYR A 43 -4.20 -4.88 -17.04
C TYR A 43 -4.74 -6.08 -16.28
N ASP A 44 -3.91 -7.10 -16.07
CA ASP A 44 -4.31 -8.31 -15.38
C ASP A 44 -3.79 -8.33 -13.94
N PHE A 45 -4.65 -8.68 -13.00
CA PHE A 45 -4.32 -8.84 -11.60
C PHE A 45 -4.44 -10.29 -11.19
N GLY A 46 -3.31 -10.93 -10.84
CA GLY A 46 -3.30 -12.28 -10.28
C GLY A 46 -3.61 -12.27 -8.79
N LEU A 47 -4.60 -13.05 -8.38
CA LEU A 47 -4.94 -13.23 -6.97
C LEU A 47 -4.71 -14.69 -6.56
N MET A 48 -4.06 -14.88 -5.42
CA MET A 48 -3.85 -16.18 -4.80
C MET A 48 -4.61 -16.28 -3.48
N PRO A 49 -5.27 -17.41 -3.17
CA PRO A 49 -5.89 -17.60 -1.86
C PRO A 49 -4.88 -17.41 -0.73
N TYR A 50 -5.26 -16.60 0.27
CA TYR A 50 -4.46 -16.32 1.45
C TYR A 50 -5.37 -16.04 2.65
N SER A 51 -5.90 -17.08 3.26
CA SER A 51 -6.86 -16.96 4.36
C SER A 51 -6.38 -17.53 5.69
N GLY A 52 -5.22 -18.20 5.71
CA GLY A 52 -4.75 -18.96 6.87
C GLY A 52 -4.46 -18.15 8.14
N ARG A 53 -4.39 -16.81 8.03
CA ARG A 53 -4.11 -15.90 9.15
C ARG A 53 -5.30 -15.01 9.53
N ILE A 54 -6.44 -15.25 8.91
CA ILE A 54 -7.72 -14.62 9.23
C ILE A 54 -8.60 -15.68 9.89
N ARG A 55 -9.11 -15.40 11.07
CA ARG A 55 -10.01 -16.32 11.79
C ARG A 55 -11.39 -16.37 11.14
N LYS A 56 -12.19 -17.37 11.48
CA LYS A 56 -13.54 -17.54 10.93
C LYS A 56 -14.49 -16.39 11.24
N ASP A 57 -14.26 -15.69 12.34
CA ASP A 57 -15.03 -14.50 12.75
C ASP A 57 -14.53 -13.21 12.08
N GLY A 58 -13.51 -13.32 11.20
CA GLY A 58 -12.88 -12.19 10.53
C GLY A 58 -11.81 -11.48 11.34
N SER A 59 -11.61 -11.84 12.61
CA SER A 59 -10.55 -11.24 13.42
C SER A 59 -9.16 -11.65 12.93
N HIS A 60 -8.20 -10.73 13.01
CA HIS A 60 -6.84 -10.95 12.57
C HIS A 60 -5.87 -10.01 13.30
N LYS A 61 -4.59 -10.30 13.18
CA LYS A 61 -3.50 -9.45 13.64
C LYS A 61 -2.77 -8.88 12.44
N TYR A 62 -2.17 -7.71 12.60
CA TYR A 62 -1.22 -7.17 11.64
C TYR A 62 -0.02 -6.54 12.37
N ILE A 63 1.07 -6.38 11.66
CA ILE A 63 2.26 -5.69 12.15
C ILE A 63 2.25 -4.28 11.57
N HIS A 64 2.39 -3.29 12.43
CA HIS A 64 2.52 -1.89 12.06
C HIS A 64 3.94 -1.41 12.35
N ILE A 65 4.58 -0.85 11.34
CA ILE A 65 5.95 -0.33 11.38
C ILE A 65 5.91 1.10 10.84
N ALA A 66 6.70 1.98 11.41
CA ALA A 66 6.90 3.34 10.96
C ALA A 66 8.33 3.79 11.24
N ASP A 67 8.77 4.85 10.59
CA ASP A 67 9.96 5.62 10.96
C ASP A 67 11.23 4.76 11.08
N THR A 68 11.47 3.92 10.08
CA THR A 68 12.66 3.06 10.06
C THR A 68 13.94 3.80 9.73
N GLU A 69 13.81 4.95 9.06
CA GLU A 69 14.90 5.90 8.78
C GLU A 69 16.22 5.23 8.35
N ILE A 70 16.18 4.50 7.25
CA ILE A 70 17.28 3.65 6.80
C ILE A 70 18.39 4.49 6.15
N PHE A 71 19.24 5.09 6.97
CA PHE A 71 20.43 5.81 6.51
C PHE A 71 21.59 4.87 6.20
N ASN A 72 21.67 3.77 6.96
CA ASN A 72 22.66 2.72 6.83
C ASN A 72 21.97 1.38 6.62
N THR A 73 22.44 0.60 5.66
CA THR A 73 21.91 -0.74 5.37
C THR A 73 22.63 -1.86 6.12
N GLU A 74 23.63 -1.53 6.94
CA GLU A 74 24.26 -2.46 7.83
C GLU A 74 23.27 -3.00 8.84
N ASN A 75 23.22 -4.32 9.00
CA ASN A 75 22.25 -5.03 9.85
C ASN A 75 20.77 -4.87 9.46
N HIS A 76 20.46 -4.23 8.33
CA HIS A 76 19.08 -4.08 7.90
C HIS A 76 18.41 -5.42 7.56
N GLU A 77 19.17 -6.34 7.00
CA GLU A 77 18.70 -7.69 6.69
C GLU A 77 18.31 -8.46 7.96
N ASP A 78 19.11 -8.39 9.01
CA ASP A 78 18.82 -9.05 10.29
C ASP A 78 17.55 -8.49 10.93
N TRP A 79 17.36 -7.17 10.86
CA TRP A 79 16.15 -6.54 11.36
C TRP A 79 14.91 -7.00 10.59
N VAL A 80 14.96 -7.03 9.25
CA VAL A 80 13.85 -7.52 8.42
C VAL A 80 13.55 -8.99 8.69
N ASN A 81 14.57 -9.83 8.86
CA ASN A 81 14.42 -11.23 9.21
C ASN A 81 13.69 -11.40 10.56
N ASN A 82 14.06 -10.59 11.56
CA ASN A 82 13.39 -10.59 12.86
C ASN A 82 11.91 -10.18 12.74
N VAL A 83 11.59 -9.16 11.93
CA VAL A 83 10.19 -8.76 11.67
C VAL A 83 9.42 -9.89 10.98
N ARG A 84 10.03 -10.56 9.99
CA ARG A 84 9.41 -11.71 9.31
C ARG A 84 9.10 -12.84 10.28
N ASP A 85 10.05 -13.21 11.11
CA ASP A 85 9.90 -14.30 12.08
C ASP A 85 8.82 -13.94 13.12
N TYR A 86 8.79 -12.68 13.57
CA TYR A 86 7.74 -12.18 14.45
C TYR A 86 6.38 -12.24 13.79
N ALA A 87 6.25 -11.75 12.55
CA ALA A 87 5.00 -11.79 11.80
C ALA A 87 4.49 -13.24 11.59
N ARG A 88 5.41 -14.17 11.35
CA ARG A 88 5.10 -15.61 11.25
C ARG A 88 4.62 -16.19 12.57
N ASN A 89 5.32 -15.93 13.67
CA ASN A 89 4.98 -16.42 15.00
C ASN A 89 3.63 -15.88 15.47
N GLU A 90 3.37 -14.59 15.23
CA GLU A 90 2.11 -13.95 15.57
C GLU A 90 0.97 -14.28 14.60
N GLN A 91 1.25 -14.95 13.50
CA GLN A 91 0.28 -15.22 12.43
C GLN A 91 -0.36 -13.93 11.90
N ALA A 92 0.46 -12.90 11.68
CA ALA A 92 -0.01 -11.62 11.16
C ALA A 92 -0.57 -11.76 9.74
N ALA A 93 -1.76 -11.24 9.50
CA ALA A 93 -2.42 -11.28 8.20
C ALA A 93 -1.70 -10.42 7.17
N PHE A 94 -1.08 -9.33 7.60
CA PHE A 94 -0.27 -8.44 6.77
C PHE A 94 0.70 -7.63 7.63
N ILE A 95 1.63 -6.96 6.95
CA ILE A 95 2.51 -5.94 7.51
C ILE A 95 2.16 -4.63 6.81
N ILE A 96 2.06 -3.53 7.55
CA ILE A 96 1.95 -2.16 7.03
C ILE A 96 3.12 -1.33 7.53
N HIS A 97 3.82 -0.67 6.62
CA HIS A 97 4.83 0.33 6.92
C HIS A 97 4.28 1.71 6.59
N THR A 98 4.11 2.56 7.59
CA THR A 98 3.46 3.86 7.43
C THR A 98 4.42 5.00 7.18
N GLY A 99 5.53 4.73 6.50
CA GLY A 99 6.39 5.77 5.95
C GLY A 99 7.63 6.08 6.78
N ASP A 100 8.38 7.05 6.27
CA ASP A 100 9.73 7.41 6.72
C ASP A 100 10.69 6.23 6.72
N ILE A 101 10.75 5.56 5.56
CA ILE A 101 11.80 4.60 5.23
C ILE A 101 13.12 5.34 5.02
N CYS A 102 13.02 6.55 4.58
CA CYS A 102 14.04 7.57 4.36
C CYS A 102 14.90 7.44 3.12
N TYR A 103 14.68 8.44 2.29
CA TYR A 103 15.44 8.82 1.10
C TYR A 103 15.67 7.69 0.09
N GLU A 104 16.22 8.04 -1.03
CA GLU A 104 16.44 7.13 -2.16
C GLU A 104 17.18 5.83 -1.78
N LYS A 105 18.23 5.93 -0.95
CA LYS A 105 19.02 4.76 -0.55
C LYS A 105 18.22 3.78 0.29
N GLY A 106 17.49 4.30 1.28
CA GLY A 106 16.65 3.49 2.16
C GLY A 106 15.51 2.84 1.41
N LEU A 107 14.77 3.61 0.58
CA LEU A 107 13.69 3.11 -0.25
C LEU A 107 14.13 1.92 -1.12
N LYS A 108 15.25 2.09 -1.85
CA LYS A 108 15.78 1.05 -2.74
C LYS A 108 16.34 -0.17 -2.01
N ALA A 109 16.85 0.00 -0.80
CA ALA A 109 17.36 -1.11 0.00
C ALA A 109 16.23 -1.90 0.67
N HIS A 110 15.28 -1.19 1.25
CA HIS A 110 14.20 -1.79 2.02
C HIS A 110 13.31 -2.72 1.17
N ILE A 111 12.87 -2.28 0.01
CA ILE A 111 11.98 -3.08 -0.86
C ILE A 111 12.59 -4.40 -1.31
N LYS A 112 13.91 -4.51 -1.38
CA LYS A 112 14.59 -5.76 -1.73
C LYS A 112 14.44 -6.83 -0.67
N LEU A 113 14.28 -6.41 0.58
CA LEU A 113 14.22 -7.30 1.74
C LEU A 113 12.78 -7.45 2.25
N MET A 114 12.08 -6.33 2.45
CA MET A 114 10.71 -6.33 2.96
C MET A 114 9.72 -6.16 1.80
N ASN A 115 9.15 -7.24 1.38
CA ASN A 115 8.11 -7.30 0.35
C ASN A 115 7.24 -8.55 0.57
N THR A 116 6.12 -8.64 -0.12
CA THR A 116 5.14 -9.74 0.05
C THR A 116 5.74 -11.14 -0.19
N GLU A 117 6.74 -11.27 -1.06
CA GLU A 117 7.37 -12.56 -1.34
C GLU A 117 8.28 -13.00 -0.19
N ASN A 118 9.09 -12.08 0.34
CA ASN A 118 10.08 -12.38 1.37
C ASN A 118 9.46 -12.48 2.77
N MET A 119 8.32 -11.83 3.02
CA MET A 119 7.72 -11.75 4.36
C MET A 119 6.66 -12.81 4.65
N ASP A 120 6.36 -13.71 3.73
CA ASP A 120 5.32 -14.75 3.84
C ASP A 120 3.90 -14.21 4.08
N CYS A 121 3.70 -12.91 4.01
CA CYS A 121 2.39 -12.25 4.13
C CYS A 121 2.39 -10.97 3.30
N PRO A 122 1.21 -10.44 2.94
CA PRO A 122 1.11 -9.16 2.27
C PRO A 122 1.85 -8.06 3.02
N VAL A 123 2.59 -7.22 2.28
CA VAL A 123 3.25 -6.03 2.81
C VAL A 123 2.71 -4.82 2.07
N PHE A 124 2.23 -3.85 2.82
CA PHE A 124 1.69 -2.59 2.31
C PHE A 124 2.54 -1.42 2.79
N TYR A 125 2.50 -0.32 2.05
CA TYR A 125 3.33 0.85 2.31
C TYR A 125 2.52 2.14 2.22
N CYS A 126 2.69 3.01 3.20
CA CYS A 126 2.28 4.40 3.17
C CYS A 126 3.54 5.27 3.00
N ILE A 127 3.44 6.37 2.31
CA ILE A 127 4.54 7.32 2.14
C ILE A 127 4.65 8.23 3.36
N GLY A 128 5.87 8.45 3.88
CA GLY A 128 6.18 9.46 4.88
C GLY A 128 6.81 10.73 4.26
N ASN A 129 7.02 11.79 5.05
CA ASN A 129 7.53 13.05 4.52
C ASN A 129 8.97 12.96 3.98
N HIS A 130 9.81 12.13 4.57
CA HIS A 130 11.19 11.91 4.10
C HIS A 130 11.31 10.90 2.96
N ASP A 131 10.23 10.24 2.59
CA ASP A 131 10.16 9.37 1.41
C ASP A 131 9.89 10.15 0.12
N TRP A 132 9.56 11.44 0.24
CA TRP A 132 9.40 12.35 -0.89
C TRP A 132 10.75 12.84 -1.36
N VAL A 133 11.27 12.19 -2.38
CA VAL A 133 12.60 12.44 -2.92
C VAL A 133 12.47 13.33 -4.15
N LYS A 134 13.44 14.20 -4.35
CA LYS A 134 13.47 15.09 -5.50
C LYS A 134 13.33 14.32 -6.83
N GLY A 135 12.28 14.65 -7.59
CA GLY A 135 11.95 14.11 -8.91
C GLY A 135 11.16 15.15 -9.71
N LYS A 136 10.33 14.72 -10.64
CA LYS A 136 9.36 15.61 -11.31
C LYS A 136 8.29 16.08 -10.32
N TYR A 137 8.00 15.25 -9.33
CA TYR A 137 7.13 15.50 -8.19
C TYR A 137 7.64 14.65 -7.00
N GLY A 138 7.23 14.99 -5.80
CA GLY A 138 7.85 14.46 -4.58
C GLY A 138 7.78 12.94 -4.44
N GLU A 139 6.65 12.32 -4.79
CA GLU A 139 6.44 10.88 -4.65
C GLU A 139 6.90 10.06 -5.87
N GLU A 140 7.48 10.66 -6.93
CA GLU A 140 7.84 9.95 -8.18
C GLU A 140 8.72 8.73 -7.94
N LEU A 141 9.74 8.86 -7.07
CA LEU A 141 10.63 7.74 -6.75
C LEU A 141 9.90 6.66 -5.92
N PHE A 142 9.17 7.08 -4.89
CA PHE A 142 8.37 6.17 -4.08
C PHE A 142 7.40 5.37 -4.95
N GLU A 143 6.64 6.03 -5.80
CA GLU A 143 5.72 5.39 -6.74
C GLU A 143 6.41 4.39 -7.68
N SER A 144 7.62 4.68 -8.11
CA SER A 144 8.38 3.78 -8.99
C SER A 144 8.79 2.47 -8.31
N ILE A 145 8.87 2.47 -6.97
CA ILE A 145 9.33 1.35 -6.15
C ILE A 145 8.15 0.63 -5.50
N TYR A 146 7.26 1.38 -4.83
CA TYR A 146 6.19 0.87 -3.96
C TYR A 146 4.80 0.96 -4.58
N GLY A 147 4.61 1.76 -5.63
CA GLY A 147 3.33 1.94 -6.29
C GLY A 147 2.54 3.15 -5.79
N PRO A 148 1.21 3.12 -5.95
CA PRO A 148 0.35 4.27 -5.64
C PRO A 148 0.44 4.66 -4.17
N VAL A 149 0.36 5.97 -3.90
CA VAL A 149 0.41 6.52 -2.53
C VAL A 149 -0.96 6.57 -1.84
N TYR A 150 -2.03 6.27 -2.57
CA TYR A 150 -3.37 6.04 -2.01
C TYR A 150 -4.00 4.83 -2.68
N TYR A 151 -4.51 3.92 -1.86
CA TYR A 151 -5.15 2.68 -2.29
C TYR A 151 -5.86 2.02 -1.10
N SER A 152 -6.58 0.92 -1.35
CA SER A 152 -7.27 0.17 -0.31
C SER A 152 -7.05 -1.33 -0.44
N PHE A 153 -7.32 -2.07 0.62
CA PHE A 153 -7.33 -3.52 0.68
C PHE A 153 -8.23 -4.02 1.81
N ASP A 154 -8.65 -5.27 1.75
CA ASP A 154 -9.49 -5.89 2.76
C ASP A 154 -8.74 -6.99 3.51
N ALA A 155 -8.95 -7.09 4.81
CA ALA A 155 -8.55 -8.25 5.60
C ALA A 155 -9.62 -8.55 6.65
N GLY A 156 -10.02 -9.81 6.75
CA GLY A 156 -11.15 -10.20 7.60
C GLY A 156 -12.41 -9.43 7.22
N ASN A 157 -13.00 -8.77 8.20
CA ASN A 157 -14.20 -7.94 8.03
C ASN A 157 -13.90 -6.45 8.01
N VAL A 158 -12.65 -6.07 7.83
CA VAL A 158 -12.18 -4.67 7.89
C VAL A 158 -11.71 -4.22 6.53
N HIS A 159 -12.13 -3.03 6.13
CA HIS A 159 -11.61 -2.31 4.98
C HIS A 159 -10.48 -1.38 5.40
N TYR A 160 -9.32 -1.52 4.80
CA TYR A 160 -8.12 -0.74 5.08
C TYR A 160 -7.84 0.24 3.96
N ILE A 161 -7.57 1.47 4.33
CA ILE A 161 -7.28 2.56 3.40
C ILE A 161 -5.90 3.11 3.72
N VAL A 162 -5.08 3.30 2.70
CA VAL A 162 -3.82 4.03 2.79
C VAL A 162 -4.03 5.37 2.10
N THR A 163 -3.71 6.45 2.80
CA THR A 163 -3.77 7.81 2.27
C THR A 163 -2.41 8.50 2.38
N PRO A 164 -2.04 9.35 1.42
CA PRO A 164 -0.81 10.12 1.51
C PRO A 164 -1.01 11.34 2.42
N MET A 165 0.10 11.92 2.84
CA MET A 165 0.14 13.21 3.52
C MET A 165 -0.26 14.35 2.55
N PRO A 166 -0.76 15.49 3.08
CA PRO A 166 -1.03 16.68 2.24
C PRO A 166 0.23 17.32 1.65
N GLY A 167 1.39 17.07 2.22
CA GLY A 167 2.68 17.58 1.80
C GLY A 167 3.83 16.84 2.49
N GLY A 168 5.05 17.07 2.02
CA GLY A 168 6.30 16.52 2.55
C GLY A 168 7.48 17.39 2.14
N ASP A 169 8.67 16.81 2.08
CA ASP A 169 9.91 17.54 1.76
C ASP A 169 9.88 18.13 0.33
N HIS A 170 9.06 17.59 -0.56
CA HIS A 170 8.84 18.06 -1.92
C HIS A 170 7.36 18.12 -2.28
N ALA A 171 7.01 18.96 -3.25
CA ALA A 171 5.62 19.13 -3.68
C ALA A 171 5.05 17.85 -4.30
N PRO A 172 3.80 17.47 -3.96
CA PRO A 172 3.14 16.29 -4.52
C PRO A 172 2.72 16.46 -5.97
N GLY A 173 2.59 15.32 -6.67
CA GLY A 173 1.98 15.25 -7.99
C GLY A 173 0.46 15.05 -7.96
N TYR A 174 -0.15 14.98 -6.79
CA TYR A 174 -1.59 14.88 -6.55
C TYR A 174 -2.10 16.10 -5.79
N THR A 175 -3.41 16.27 -5.77
CA THR A 175 -4.09 17.30 -4.97
C THR A 175 -4.96 16.62 -3.91
N ALA A 176 -5.36 17.36 -2.88
CA ALA A 176 -6.34 16.88 -1.90
C ALA A 176 -7.66 16.46 -2.57
N ASP A 177 -8.08 17.18 -3.62
CA ASP A 177 -9.29 16.84 -4.37
C ASP A 177 -9.16 15.50 -5.12
N ASP A 178 -7.99 15.16 -5.63
CA ASP A 178 -7.74 13.86 -6.27
C ASP A 178 -7.91 12.74 -5.26
N VAL A 179 -7.30 12.86 -4.08
CA VAL A 179 -7.39 11.88 -3.00
C VAL A 179 -8.84 11.78 -2.48
N CYS A 180 -9.52 12.90 -2.25
CA CYS A 180 -10.91 12.92 -1.79
C CYS A 180 -11.87 12.32 -2.82
N ARG A 181 -11.67 12.56 -4.12
CA ARG A 181 -12.47 11.96 -5.18
C ARG A 181 -12.31 10.45 -5.20
N TRP A 182 -11.06 9.97 -5.15
CA TRP A 182 -10.77 8.54 -5.07
C TRP A 182 -11.40 7.92 -3.82
N LEU A 183 -11.19 8.51 -2.63
CA LEU A 183 -11.71 8.02 -1.37
C LEU A 183 -13.25 7.91 -1.36
N LYS A 184 -13.95 8.90 -1.91
CA LYS A 184 -15.40 8.85 -2.05
C LYS A 184 -15.85 7.70 -2.95
N ASN A 185 -15.13 7.46 -4.05
CA ASN A 185 -15.44 6.35 -4.95
C ASN A 185 -15.18 5.00 -4.28
N ASP A 186 -14.06 4.85 -3.58
CA ASP A 186 -13.70 3.63 -2.87
C ASP A 186 -14.76 3.29 -1.82
N LEU A 187 -15.07 4.22 -0.93
CA LEU A 187 -16.06 4.04 0.13
C LEU A 187 -17.49 3.80 -0.39
N ALA A 188 -17.84 4.28 -1.58
CA ALA A 188 -19.15 4.02 -2.19
C ALA A 188 -19.37 2.53 -2.54
N HIS A 189 -18.30 1.75 -2.65
CA HIS A 189 -18.36 0.32 -2.92
C HIS A 189 -18.29 -0.54 -1.65
N ILE A 190 -18.08 0.08 -0.49
CA ILE A 190 -18.00 -0.64 0.79
C ILE A 190 -19.38 -0.86 1.37
N ARG A 191 -19.61 -2.08 1.85
CA ARG A 191 -20.89 -2.44 2.48
C ARG A 191 -21.12 -1.56 3.73
N PRO A 192 -22.29 -0.94 3.90
CA PRO A 192 -22.61 -0.18 5.11
C PRO A 192 -22.41 -1.01 6.38
N GLY A 193 -21.73 -0.42 7.37
CA GLY A 193 -21.41 -1.05 8.64
C GLY A 193 -20.06 -1.83 8.64
N THR A 194 -19.34 -1.89 7.53
CA THR A 194 -17.98 -2.41 7.50
C THR A 194 -17.05 -1.49 8.28
N PRO A 195 -16.28 -1.98 9.26
CA PRO A 195 -15.24 -1.20 9.91
C PRO A 195 -14.19 -0.71 8.90
N VAL A 196 -13.79 0.54 9.03
CA VAL A 196 -12.76 1.15 8.18
C VAL A 196 -11.60 1.59 9.04
N VAL A 197 -10.38 1.24 8.63
CA VAL A 197 -9.13 1.71 9.24
C VAL A 197 -8.34 2.47 8.21
N VAL A 198 -7.92 3.67 8.53
CA VAL A 198 -7.12 4.53 7.65
C VAL A 198 -5.69 4.58 8.17
N PHE A 199 -4.74 4.28 7.31
CA PHE A 199 -3.31 4.46 7.56
C PHE A 199 -2.83 5.73 6.86
N ASN A 200 -2.16 6.56 7.62
CA ASN A 200 -1.47 7.75 7.16
C ASN A 200 -0.19 7.90 7.99
N HIS A 201 0.85 8.52 7.45
CA HIS A 201 2.10 8.70 8.18
C HIS A 201 1.96 9.74 9.30
N ASP A 202 1.26 10.83 9.04
CA ASP A 202 1.11 11.95 9.97
C ASP A 202 -0.30 12.01 10.58
N LEU A 203 -0.40 12.68 11.72
CA LEU A 203 -1.70 12.99 12.31
C LEU A 203 -2.47 13.92 11.37
N LEU A 204 -3.69 13.53 11.04
CA LEU A 204 -4.64 14.38 10.32
C LEU A 204 -5.21 15.43 11.29
N THR A 205 -4.35 16.27 11.83
CA THR A 205 -4.79 17.43 12.63
C THR A 205 -5.00 18.59 11.68
N TYR A 206 -6.27 18.94 11.49
CA TYR A 206 -6.62 20.24 10.94
C TYR A 206 -6.68 21.22 12.12
N GLU A 207 -5.69 22.08 12.24
CA GLU A 207 -5.85 23.33 13.00
C GLU A 207 -6.57 24.37 12.16
#